data_1907f5384a8f38ae19e65fcb05869b9a
#
_entry.id   1907f5384a8f38ae19e65fcb05869b9a
#
_cell.length_a   1.000
_cell.length_b   1.000
_cell.length_c   1.000
_cell.angle_alpha   90.00
_cell.angle_beta   90.00
_cell.angle_gamma   90.00
#
_symmetry.space_group_name_H-M   'P 1'
#
loop_
_entity.id
_entity.type
_entity.pdbx_description
1 polymer ?
#
loop_
_entity_poly.entity_id
_entity_poly.type
_entity_poly.pdbx_seq_one_letter_code
_entity_poly.pdbx_strand_id
1 'polypeptide(L)'
;SPAPPDPEVKVVVVGDGGCGKTSLLVSFARGDFPKVYVPTVFEKYTASLQVAGKPVTIHLWDTAGGTGGDSCAAHPPIQDMCFDVTDRNSFENILTKWYPEVNHFCKGVPVLLVGCKTDLRQDEEVLRKLRDGRMEPVSRQQGEAMARQVRAESYMECSARYQENVGNIFVEASNAAMSATRRRQRARRPWWRCVLV
;
A
#
# COMPACT_ATOMS: atom_id res chain seq x y z
N SER A 1 21.35 11.82 27.74
CA SER A 1 20.12 11.04 27.51
C SER A 1 20.23 10.33 26.16
N PRO A 2 19.91 9.04 26.04
CA PRO A 2 19.94 8.37 24.77
C PRO A 2 18.95 9.05 23.79
N ALA A 3 19.34 9.11 22.51
CA ALA A 3 18.46 9.64 21.48
C ALA A 3 17.14 8.85 21.45
N PRO A 4 16.01 9.51 21.20
CA PRO A 4 14.74 8.76 21.04
C PRO A 4 14.87 7.75 19.90
N PRO A 5 14.25 6.57 20.02
CA PRO A 5 14.30 5.58 18.96
C PRO A 5 13.70 6.13 17.66
N ASP A 6 14.21 5.64 16.54
CA ASP A 6 13.68 6.00 15.23
C ASP A 6 12.18 5.65 15.14
N PRO A 7 11.38 6.47 14.46
CA PRO A 7 9.97 6.18 14.30
C PRO A 7 9.78 4.87 13.51
N GLU A 8 8.85 4.07 13.98
CA GLU A 8 8.46 2.81 13.35
C GLU A 8 7.10 2.95 12.66
N VAL A 9 6.99 2.43 11.46
CA VAL A 9 5.77 2.43 10.65
C VAL A 9 5.45 0.99 10.25
N LYS A 10 4.18 0.63 10.35
CA LYS A 10 3.66 -0.66 9.90
C LYS A 10 2.83 -0.46 8.64
N VAL A 11 3.15 -1.19 7.59
CA VAL A 11 2.40 -1.22 6.33
C VAL A 11 1.88 -2.63 6.08
N VAL A 12 0.58 -2.75 5.89
CA VAL A 12 -0.06 -4.01 5.50
C VAL A 12 -0.52 -3.90 4.06
N VAL A 13 -0.11 -4.83 3.21
CA VAL A 13 -0.41 -4.83 1.78
C VAL A 13 -1.49 -5.86 1.49
N VAL A 14 -2.58 -5.42 0.90
CA VAL A 14 -3.73 -6.25 0.52
C VAL A 14 -4.04 -6.13 -0.97
N GLY A 15 -4.77 -7.06 -1.52
CA GLY A 15 -5.14 -7.12 -2.92
C GLY A 15 -5.26 -8.56 -3.39
N ASP A 16 -5.77 -8.77 -4.60
CA ASP A 16 -5.96 -10.09 -5.18
C ASP A 16 -4.65 -10.87 -5.32
N GLY A 17 -4.73 -12.19 -5.27
CA GLY A 17 -3.60 -13.06 -5.55
C GLY A 17 -3.01 -12.78 -6.94
N GLY A 18 -1.69 -12.66 -7.01
CA GLY A 18 -1.00 -12.40 -8.28
C GLY A 18 -1.08 -10.96 -8.79
N CYS A 19 -1.66 -10.01 -8.04
CA CYS A 19 -1.75 -8.61 -8.47
C CYS A 19 -0.43 -7.83 -8.38
N GLY A 20 0.58 -8.38 -7.70
CA GLY A 20 1.92 -7.77 -7.61
C GLY A 20 2.36 -7.37 -6.21
N LYS A 21 1.62 -7.71 -5.15
CA LYS A 21 1.97 -7.39 -3.75
C LYS A 21 3.37 -7.87 -3.36
N THR A 22 3.61 -9.18 -3.49
CA THR A 22 4.90 -9.78 -3.14
C THR A 22 6.04 -9.19 -3.96
N SER A 23 5.83 -9.01 -5.27
CA SER A 23 6.82 -8.40 -6.15
C SER A 23 7.20 -6.99 -5.72
N LEU A 24 6.21 -6.18 -5.34
CA LEU A 24 6.43 -4.83 -4.81
C LEU A 24 7.26 -4.86 -3.52
N LEU A 25 6.88 -5.71 -2.57
CA LEU A 25 7.54 -5.82 -1.27
C LEU A 25 8.98 -6.35 -1.38
N VAL A 26 9.19 -7.40 -2.19
CA VAL A 26 10.51 -7.99 -2.42
C VAL A 26 11.41 -7.01 -3.16
N SER A 27 10.90 -6.33 -4.18
CA SER A 27 11.63 -5.31 -4.92
C SER A 27 12.10 -4.17 -4.02
N PHE A 28 11.27 -3.75 -3.08
CA PHE A 28 11.64 -2.73 -2.10
C PHE A 28 12.61 -3.25 -1.04
N ALA A 29 12.29 -4.37 -0.38
CA ALA A 29 13.04 -4.86 0.76
C ALA A 29 14.39 -5.48 0.39
N ARG A 30 14.48 -6.11 -0.78
CA ARG A 30 15.68 -6.83 -1.24
C ARG A 30 16.33 -6.21 -2.46
N GLY A 31 15.70 -5.24 -3.12
CA GLY A 31 16.17 -4.64 -4.37
C GLY A 31 16.15 -5.61 -5.56
N ASP A 32 15.35 -6.67 -5.49
CA ASP A 32 15.30 -7.72 -6.50
C ASP A 32 13.86 -8.00 -6.95
N PHE A 33 13.70 -8.51 -8.17
CA PHE A 33 12.41 -8.87 -8.72
C PHE A 33 12.27 -10.40 -8.71
N PRO A 34 11.19 -10.96 -8.13
CA PRO A 34 10.97 -12.40 -8.10
C PRO A 34 10.83 -12.97 -9.52
N LYS A 35 11.69 -13.94 -9.89
CA LYS A 35 11.68 -14.56 -11.21
C LYS A 35 10.57 -15.59 -11.39
N VAL A 36 10.07 -16.15 -10.30
CA VAL A 36 9.02 -17.18 -10.29
C VAL A 36 7.90 -16.74 -9.35
N TYR A 37 6.68 -16.80 -9.84
CA TYR A 37 5.51 -16.59 -8.99
C TYR A 37 5.32 -17.79 -8.05
N VAL A 38 5.36 -17.51 -6.76
CA VAL A 38 4.99 -18.45 -5.71
C VAL A 38 3.85 -17.81 -4.91
N PRO A 39 2.71 -18.49 -4.74
CA PRO A 39 1.64 -17.97 -3.89
C PRO A 39 2.16 -17.66 -2.49
N THR A 40 1.88 -16.44 -2.03
CA THR A 40 2.32 -15.99 -0.71
C THR A 40 1.50 -16.66 0.39
N VAL A 41 2.17 -17.21 1.39
CA VAL A 41 1.49 -17.70 2.60
C VAL A 41 1.30 -16.51 3.54
N PHE A 42 2.31 -15.97 4.12
CA PHE A 42 2.33 -14.73 4.91
C PHE A 42 3.79 -14.42 5.18
N GLU A 43 4.21 -13.23 4.85
CA GLU A 43 5.60 -12.82 5.10
C GLU A 43 5.66 -11.42 5.70
N LYS A 44 6.65 -11.23 6.55
CA LYS A 44 6.99 -9.94 7.15
C LYS A 44 8.39 -9.54 6.69
N TYR A 45 8.52 -8.31 6.23
CA TYR A 45 9.80 -7.70 5.87
C TYR A 45 10.04 -6.48 6.77
N THR A 46 11.30 -6.20 7.06
CA THR A 46 11.71 -4.98 7.77
C THR A 46 12.74 -4.26 6.92
N ALA A 47 12.58 -2.96 6.75
CA ALA A 47 13.49 -2.13 6.01
C ALA A 47 13.66 -0.77 6.67
N SER A 48 14.75 -0.07 6.37
CA SER A 48 14.97 1.33 6.74
C SER A 48 14.88 2.22 5.53
N LEU A 49 14.26 3.39 5.69
CA LEU A 49 14.22 4.41 4.67
C LEU A 49 14.34 5.80 5.27
N GLN A 50 14.68 6.77 4.43
CA GLN A 50 14.75 8.18 4.81
C GLN A 50 13.43 8.88 4.46
N VAL A 51 12.79 9.50 5.45
CA VAL A 51 11.58 10.30 5.26
C VAL A 51 11.86 11.70 5.78
N ALA A 52 11.83 12.69 4.88
CA ALA A 52 12.17 14.08 5.20
C ALA A 52 13.53 14.21 5.95
N GLY A 53 14.53 13.46 5.51
CA GLY A 53 15.89 13.46 6.07
C GLY A 53 16.03 12.73 7.40
N LYS A 54 14.99 12.04 7.88
CA LYS A 54 15.03 11.25 9.12
C LYS A 54 14.89 9.76 8.83
N PRO A 55 15.68 8.91 9.52
CA PRO A 55 15.53 7.47 9.37
C PRO A 55 14.20 7.00 9.94
N VAL A 56 13.56 6.08 9.24
CA VAL A 56 12.30 5.44 9.64
C VAL A 56 12.45 3.94 9.44
N THR A 57 12.09 3.16 10.43
CA THR A 57 11.99 1.71 10.30
C THR A 57 10.58 1.34 9.85
N ILE A 58 10.49 0.63 8.74
CA ILE A 58 9.22 0.19 8.16
C ILE A 58 9.08 -1.32 8.28
N HIS A 59 7.94 -1.76 8.81
CA HIS A 59 7.54 -3.16 8.90
C HIS A 59 6.47 -3.43 7.85
N LEU A 60 6.77 -4.32 6.92
CA LEU A 60 5.95 -4.65 5.77
C LEU A 60 5.32 -6.03 5.97
N TRP A 61 4.01 -6.12 5.78
CA TRP A 61 3.25 -7.35 5.94
C TRP A 61 2.61 -7.74 4.62
N ASP A 62 3.11 -8.84 4.04
CA ASP A 62 2.54 -9.44 2.84
C ASP A 62 1.44 -10.41 3.24
N THR A 63 0.23 -10.17 2.75
CA THR A 63 -0.92 -11.00 3.09
C THR A 63 -1.30 -11.91 1.93
N ALA A 64 -1.65 -13.14 2.25
CA ALA A 64 -2.11 -14.15 1.26
C ALA A 64 -3.59 -13.97 0.84
N GLY A 65 -4.09 -12.73 0.83
CA GLY A 65 -5.48 -12.45 0.46
C GLY A 65 -6.44 -12.32 1.64
N GLY A 66 -6.00 -11.66 2.71
CA GLY A 66 -6.87 -11.29 3.82
C GLY A 66 -6.17 -10.31 4.75
N THR A 67 -6.92 -9.43 5.39
CA THR A 67 -6.35 -8.40 6.30
C THR A 67 -5.84 -8.98 7.62
N GLY A 68 -6.07 -10.25 7.91
CA GLY A 68 -5.70 -10.88 9.18
C GLY A 68 -6.08 -10.00 10.38
N GLY A 69 -7.23 -10.20 10.98
CA GLY A 69 -7.80 -9.30 12.00
C GLY A 69 -6.87 -8.87 13.15
N ASP A 70 -5.87 -9.67 13.46
CA ASP A 70 -4.87 -9.36 14.50
C ASP A 70 -3.82 -8.32 14.07
N SER A 71 -3.74 -8.03 12.78
CA SER A 71 -2.75 -7.11 12.22
C SER A 71 -2.97 -5.65 12.61
N CYS A 72 -4.19 -5.27 12.97
CA CYS A 72 -4.55 -3.88 13.29
C CYS A 72 -4.48 -3.50 14.77
N ALA A 73 -4.26 -4.47 15.67
CA ALA A 73 -4.47 -4.27 17.10
C ALA A 73 -3.39 -3.47 17.84
N ALA A 74 -2.13 -3.60 17.48
CA ALA A 74 -1.04 -3.05 18.29
C ALA A 74 -0.55 -1.64 17.87
N HIS A 75 -0.47 -1.35 16.59
CA HIS A 75 -0.16 -0.03 16.04
C HIS A 75 -1.05 0.17 14.82
N PRO A 76 -1.68 1.35 14.66
CA PRO A 76 -2.52 1.55 13.49
C PRO A 76 -1.66 1.48 12.23
N PRO A 77 -1.80 0.42 11.42
CA PRO A 77 -1.05 0.29 10.19
C PRO A 77 -1.59 1.25 9.15
N ILE A 78 -0.79 1.58 8.17
CA ILE A 78 -1.33 2.03 6.90
C ILE A 78 -1.66 0.81 6.05
N GLN A 79 -2.69 0.89 5.23
CA GLN A 79 -3.10 -0.17 4.34
C GLN A 79 -2.79 0.22 2.89
N ASP A 80 -1.96 -0.56 2.23
CA ASP A 80 -1.72 -0.43 0.79
C ASP A 80 -2.60 -1.44 0.06
N MET A 81 -3.61 -0.93 -0.64
CA MET A 81 -4.47 -1.75 -1.49
C MET A 81 -3.91 -1.79 -2.90
N CYS A 82 -3.50 -2.96 -3.35
CA CYS A 82 -2.85 -3.20 -4.63
C CYS A 82 -3.78 -3.86 -5.65
N PHE A 83 -3.65 -3.45 -6.91
CA PHE A 83 -4.27 -4.12 -8.04
C PHE A 83 -3.30 -4.17 -9.23
N ASP A 84 -3.55 -5.08 -10.15
CA ASP A 84 -2.85 -5.19 -11.42
C ASP A 84 -3.55 -4.31 -12.46
N VAL A 85 -2.84 -3.36 -13.05
CA VAL A 85 -3.42 -2.44 -14.04
C VAL A 85 -3.91 -3.14 -15.30
N THR A 86 -3.52 -4.39 -15.53
CA THR A 86 -3.98 -5.21 -16.65
C THR A 86 -5.06 -6.23 -16.27
N ASP A 87 -5.43 -6.29 -15.00
CA ASP A 87 -6.49 -7.17 -14.50
C ASP A 87 -7.63 -6.35 -13.90
N ARG A 88 -8.69 -6.16 -14.70
CA ARG A 88 -9.86 -5.40 -14.29
C ARG A 88 -10.56 -6.01 -13.08
N ASN A 89 -10.56 -7.31 -12.92
CA ASN A 89 -11.15 -7.96 -11.76
C ASN A 89 -10.44 -7.55 -10.47
N SER A 90 -9.09 -7.53 -10.48
CA SER A 90 -8.31 -7.09 -9.33
C SER A 90 -8.59 -5.62 -8.99
N PHE A 91 -8.83 -4.78 -9.99
CA PHE A 91 -9.21 -3.38 -9.84
C PHE A 91 -10.60 -3.22 -9.24
N GLU A 92 -11.61 -3.91 -9.75
CA GLU A 92 -12.98 -3.86 -9.25
C GLU A 92 -13.08 -4.41 -7.82
N ASN A 93 -12.29 -5.43 -7.49
CA ASN A 93 -12.22 -5.99 -6.14
C ASN A 93 -11.67 -5.02 -5.10
N ILE A 94 -10.99 -3.95 -5.48
CA ILE A 94 -10.62 -2.88 -4.55
C ILE A 94 -11.87 -2.31 -3.88
N LEU A 95 -12.89 -2.02 -4.63
CA LEU A 95 -14.14 -1.44 -4.10
C LEU A 95 -15.06 -2.49 -3.45
N THR A 96 -15.16 -3.67 -4.05
CA THR A 96 -16.17 -4.67 -3.66
C THR A 96 -15.70 -5.64 -2.58
N LYS A 97 -14.40 -5.82 -2.43
CA LYS A 97 -13.81 -6.79 -1.49
C LYS A 97 -12.84 -6.14 -0.50
N TRP A 98 -11.78 -5.49 -0.99
CA TRP A 98 -10.66 -5.08 -0.14
C TRP A 98 -10.98 -3.85 0.71
N TYR A 99 -11.58 -2.83 0.13
CA TYR A 99 -11.96 -1.64 0.89
C TYR A 99 -12.98 -1.94 1.99
N PRO A 100 -14.07 -2.70 1.76
CA PRO A 100 -14.96 -3.11 2.83
C PRO A 100 -14.26 -3.90 3.93
N GLU A 101 -13.35 -4.81 3.59
CA GLU A 101 -12.59 -5.61 4.55
C GLU A 101 -11.66 -4.73 5.40
N VAL A 102 -10.86 -3.87 4.76
CA VAL A 102 -9.99 -2.91 5.47
C VAL A 102 -10.80 -2.00 6.37
N ASN A 103 -11.92 -1.49 5.91
CA ASN A 103 -12.76 -0.59 6.69
C ASN A 103 -13.46 -1.29 7.87
N HIS A 104 -13.71 -2.59 7.75
CA HIS A 104 -14.27 -3.39 8.82
C HIS A 104 -13.26 -3.68 9.93
N PHE A 105 -12.09 -4.20 9.58
CA PHE A 105 -11.06 -4.63 10.53
C PHE A 105 -10.16 -3.49 11.01
N CYS A 106 -9.91 -2.49 10.18
CA CYS A 106 -8.93 -1.42 10.42
C CYS A 106 -9.59 -0.03 10.28
N LYS A 107 -10.69 0.19 10.95
CA LYS A 107 -11.47 1.43 10.87
C LYS A 107 -10.62 2.66 11.15
N GLY A 108 -10.69 3.64 10.27
CA GLY A 108 -10.00 4.92 10.41
C GLY A 108 -8.49 4.87 10.16
N VAL A 109 -7.98 3.77 9.61
CA VAL A 109 -6.61 3.63 9.17
C VAL A 109 -6.43 4.29 7.82
N PRO A 110 -5.34 5.06 7.57
CA PRO A 110 -5.08 5.61 6.25
C PRO A 110 -4.86 4.50 5.22
N VAL A 111 -5.36 4.74 4.01
CA VAL A 111 -5.29 3.81 2.88
C VAL A 111 -4.56 4.47 1.73
N LEU A 112 -3.65 3.72 1.10
CA LEU A 112 -3.08 4.04 -0.21
C LEU A 112 -3.62 3.08 -1.24
N LEU A 113 -3.88 3.58 -2.44
CA LEU A 113 -4.21 2.73 -3.59
C LEU A 113 -3.02 2.66 -4.53
N VAL A 114 -2.62 1.46 -4.89
CA VAL A 114 -1.42 1.20 -5.70
C VAL A 114 -1.78 0.37 -6.93
N GLY A 115 -1.57 0.94 -8.11
CA GLY A 115 -1.63 0.24 -9.38
C GLY A 115 -0.27 -0.38 -9.71
N CYS A 116 -0.22 -1.72 -9.78
CA CYS A 116 0.99 -2.48 -10.05
C CYS A 116 1.11 -2.89 -11.50
N LYS A 117 2.32 -3.26 -11.92
CA LYS A 117 2.65 -3.79 -13.25
C LYS A 117 2.39 -2.81 -14.39
N THR A 118 2.71 -1.54 -14.17
CA THR A 118 2.52 -0.49 -15.20
C THR A 118 3.30 -0.75 -16.49
N ASP A 119 4.41 -1.49 -16.41
CA ASP A 119 5.19 -1.94 -17.56
C ASP A 119 4.36 -2.77 -18.55
N LEU A 120 3.36 -3.51 -18.08
CA LEU A 120 2.51 -4.33 -18.93
C LEU A 120 1.51 -3.53 -19.78
N ARG A 121 1.32 -2.24 -19.52
CA ARG A 121 0.51 -1.37 -20.39
C ARG A 121 1.10 -1.23 -21.80
N GLN A 122 2.37 -1.52 -21.99
CA GLN A 122 3.07 -1.45 -23.26
C GLN A 122 3.48 -2.82 -23.79
N ASP A 123 3.12 -3.89 -23.10
CA ASP A 123 3.38 -5.25 -23.52
C ASP A 123 2.39 -5.67 -24.62
N GLU A 124 2.90 -5.93 -25.82
CA GLU A 124 2.05 -6.25 -26.99
C GLU A 124 1.25 -7.53 -26.82
N GLU A 125 1.81 -8.54 -26.16
CA GLU A 125 1.12 -9.80 -25.92
C GLU A 125 -0.04 -9.62 -24.92
N VAL A 126 0.20 -8.89 -23.85
CA VAL A 126 -0.83 -8.55 -22.87
C VAL A 126 -1.94 -7.71 -23.49
N LEU A 127 -1.58 -6.70 -24.26
CA LEU A 127 -2.56 -5.84 -24.97
C LEU A 127 -3.38 -6.62 -25.96
N ARG A 128 -2.78 -7.56 -26.68
CA ARG A 128 -3.50 -8.44 -27.60
C ARG A 128 -4.53 -9.29 -26.86
N LYS A 129 -4.14 -9.94 -25.77
CA LYS A 129 -5.05 -10.75 -24.94
C LYS A 129 -6.22 -9.93 -24.40
N LEU A 130 -5.95 -8.71 -23.95
CA LEU A 130 -6.99 -7.80 -23.46
C LEU A 130 -7.97 -7.41 -24.59
N ARG A 131 -7.44 -7.09 -25.77
CA ARG A 131 -8.28 -6.75 -26.94
C ARG A 131 -9.16 -7.92 -27.37
N ASP A 132 -8.64 -9.15 -27.34
CA ASP A 132 -9.43 -10.36 -27.65
C ASP A 132 -10.61 -10.50 -26.69
N GLY A 133 -10.45 -10.12 -25.43
CA GLY A 133 -11.50 -10.05 -24.42
C GLY A 133 -12.31 -8.73 -24.43
N ARG A 134 -12.10 -7.84 -25.39
CA ARG A 134 -12.68 -6.49 -25.46
C ARG A 134 -12.43 -5.67 -24.19
N MET A 135 -11.24 -5.79 -23.66
CA MET A 135 -10.78 -5.08 -22.46
C MET A 135 -9.57 -4.20 -22.77
N GLU A 136 -9.35 -3.24 -21.90
CA GLU A 136 -8.20 -2.35 -21.93
C GLU A 136 -7.55 -2.32 -20.53
N PRO A 137 -6.25 -1.98 -20.43
CA PRO A 137 -5.64 -1.73 -19.13
C PRO A 137 -6.37 -0.63 -18.38
N VAL A 138 -6.37 -0.71 -17.06
CA VAL A 138 -6.86 0.36 -16.21
C VAL A 138 -5.97 1.59 -16.41
N SER A 139 -6.58 2.71 -16.74
CA SER A 139 -5.86 3.97 -16.92
C SER A 139 -5.51 4.62 -15.58
N ARG A 140 -4.56 5.56 -15.60
CA ARG A 140 -4.25 6.34 -14.42
C ARG A 140 -5.46 7.11 -13.89
N GLN A 141 -6.25 7.71 -14.78
CA GLN A 141 -7.48 8.44 -14.41
C GLN A 141 -8.51 7.55 -13.72
N GLN A 142 -8.65 6.31 -14.17
CA GLN A 142 -9.52 5.33 -13.52
C GLN A 142 -9.01 4.97 -12.11
N GLY A 143 -7.70 4.79 -11.96
CA GLY A 143 -7.07 4.56 -10.66
C GLY A 143 -7.29 5.74 -9.70
N GLU A 144 -7.10 6.96 -10.15
CA GLU A 144 -7.35 8.17 -9.37
C GLU A 144 -8.82 8.31 -8.96
N ALA A 145 -9.75 7.97 -9.85
CA ALA A 145 -11.18 7.96 -9.55
C ALA A 145 -11.53 6.91 -8.48
N MET A 146 -10.95 5.72 -8.57
CA MET A 146 -11.11 4.68 -7.54
C MET A 146 -10.55 5.12 -6.20
N ALA A 147 -9.39 5.75 -6.18
CA ALA A 147 -8.78 6.27 -4.96
C ALA A 147 -9.70 7.27 -4.24
N ARG A 148 -10.35 8.17 -4.97
CA ARG A 148 -11.36 9.07 -4.42
C ARG A 148 -12.56 8.31 -3.86
N GLN A 149 -13.02 7.30 -4.56
CA GLN A 149 -14.19 6.50 -4.18
C GLN A 149 -13.95 5.71 -2.88
N VAL A 150 -12.76 5.15 -2.70
CA VAL A 150 -12.37 4.45 -1.47
C VAL A 150 -11.72 5.35 -0.42
N ARG A 151 -11.71 6.67 -0.64
CA ARG A 151 -11.13 7.66 0.26
C ARG A 151 -9.66 7.38 0.61
N ALA A 152 -8.90 6.93 -0.37
CA ALA A 152 -7.46 6.76 -0.21
C ALA A 152 -6.76 8.11 -0.03
N GLU A 153 -5.71 8.14 0.77
CA GLU A 153 -4.87 9.32 0.98
C GLU A 153 -4.17 9.73 -0.33
N SER A 154 -3.76 8.76 -1.13
CA SER A 154 -3.21 8.98 -2.46
C SER A 154 -3.34 7.76 -3.37
N TYR A 155 -3.17 7.99 -4.66
CA TYR A 155 -3.04 6.97 -5.69
C TYR A 155 -1.64 7.00 -6.29
N MET A 156 -0.99 5.86 -6.33
CA MET A 156 0.33 5.69 -6.91
C MET A 156 0.37 4.50 -7.84
N GLU A 157 1.29 4.54 -8.78
CA GLU A 157 1.52 3.44 -9.72
C GLU A 157 2.98 3.00 -9.67
N CYS A 158 3.24 1.74 -9.93
CA CYS A 158 4.60 1.20 -9.94
C CYS A 158 4.82 0.08 -10.94
N SER A 159 6.08 -0.13 -11.26
CA SER A 159 6.59 -1.33 -11.89
C SER A 159 7.68 -1.93 -11.00
N ALA A 160 7.35 -3.02 -10.30
CA ALA A 160 8.35 -3.73 -9.50
C ALA A 160 9.44 -4.34 -10.36
N ARG A 161 9.09 -4.80 -11.57
CA ARG A 161 10.03 -5.39 -12.52
C ARG A 161 11.17 -4.45 -12.90
N TYR A 162 10.86 -3.18 -13.12
CA TYR A 162 11.84 -2.15 -13.48
C TYR A 162 12.19 -1.23 -12.32
N GLN A 163 11.73 -1.52 -11.12
CA GLN A 163 11.91 -0.73 -9.90
C GLN A 163 11.45 0.72 -10.03
N GLU A 164 10.45 0.96 -10.86
CA GLU A 164 9.88 2.28 -11.05
C GLU A 164 8.90 2.62 -9.93
N ASN A 165 9.16 3.72 -9.26
CA ASN A 165 8.33 4.30 -8.20
C ASN A 165 8.13 3.43 -6.95
N VAL A 166 8.87 2.34 -6.81
CA VAL A 166 8.74 1.39 -5.69
C VAL A 166 9.06 2.06 -4.34
N GLY A 167 10.20 2.72 -4.24
CA GLY A 167 10.61 3.41 -3.00
C GLY A 167 9.66 4.53 -2.60
N ASN A 168 9.16 5.29 -3.57
CA ASN A 168 8.25 6.41 -3.34
C ASN A 168 6.92 5.98 -2.71
N ILE A 169 6.42 4.79 -3.04
CA ILE A 169 5.21 4.23 -2.42
C ILE A 169 5.38 4.10 -0.91
N PHE A 170 6.50 3.55 -0.47
CA PHE A 170 6.76 3.34 0.95
C PHE A 170 7.15 4.61 1.70
N VAL A 171 7.75 5.59 1.02
CA VAL A 171 7.92 6.94 1.57
C VAL A 171 6.57 7.60 1.80
N GLU A 172 5.67 7.54 0.84
CA GLU A 172 4.31 8.10 0.96
C GLU A 172 3.50 7.36 2.04
N ALA A 173 3.58 6.04 2.10
CA ALA A 173 2.97 5.24 3.15
C ALA A 173 3.46 5.68 4.53
N SER A 174 4.76 5.87 4.68
CA SER A 174 5.35 6.34 5.95
C SER A 174 4.88 7.74 6.33
N ASN A 175 4.80 8.66 5.37
CA ASN A 175 4.28 10.00 5.58
C ASN A 175 2.82 9.97 6.05
N ALA A 176 1.98 9.18 5.40
CA ALA A 176 0.56 9.04 5.74
C ALA A 176 0.38 8.44 7.15
N ALA A 177 1.15 7.41 7.50
CA ALA A 177 1.11 6.79 8.82
C ALA A 177 1.53 7.75 9.93
N MET A 178 2.63 8.47 9.74
CA MET A 178 3.11 9.46 10.72
C MET A 178 2.13 10.62 10.89
N SER A 179 1.51 11.08 9.81
CA SER A 179 0.49 12.13 9.85
C SER A 179 -0.77 11.67 10.60
N ALA A 180 -1.21 10.44 10.37
CA ALA A 180 -2.34 9.86 11.10
C ALA A 180 -2.05 9.73 12.60
N THR A 181 -0.86 9.31 12.97
CA THR A 181 -0.43 9.22 14.37
C THR A 181 -0.45 10.60 15.05
N ARG A 182 0.06 11.63 14.37
CA ARG A 182 0.04 13.02 14.91
C ARG A 182 -1.39 13.51 15.10
N ARG A 183 -2.30 13.26 14.13
CA ARG A 183 -3.73 13.64 14.25
C ARG A 183 -4.38 12.97 15.46
N ARG A 184 -4.13 11.68 15.68
CA ARG A 184 -4.65 10.94 16.84
C ARG A 184 -4.11 11.44 18.17
N GLN A 185 -2.82 11.76 18.24
CA GLN A 185 -2.21 12.32 19.45
C GLN A 185 -2.78 13.69 19.79
N ARG A 186 -3.02 14.55 18.77
CA ARG A 186 -3.68 15.86 18.96
C ARG A 186 -5.12 15.72 19.45
N ALA A 187 -5.88 14.79 18.89
CA ALA A 187 -7.27 14.54 19.29
C ALA A 187 -7.40 13.98 20.71
N ARG A 188 -6.36 13.28 21.22
CA ARG A 188 -6.30 12.77 22.60
C ARG A 188 -5.81 13.78 23.62
N ARG A 189 -5.31 14.96 23.20
CA ARG A 189 -4.91 16.02 24.15
C ARG A 189 -6.15 16.60 24.78
N PRO A 190 -6.28 16.63 26.11
CA PRO A 190 -7.41 17.24 26.78
C PRO A 190 -7.47 18.72 26.42
N TRP A 191 -8.64 19.23 26.08
CA TRP A 191 -8.88 20.64 25.69
C TRP A 191 -8.42 21.66 26.73
N TRP A 192 -8.40 21.30 28.02
CA TRP A 192 -7.97 22.16 29.12
C TRP A 192 -6.46 22.42 29.14
N ARG A 193 -5.64 21.70 28.40
CA ARG A 193 -4.20 22.03 28.22
C ARG A 193 -3.98 23.23 27.30
N CYS A 194 -4.99 23.68 26.58
CA CYS A 194 -4.92 24.87 25.71
C CYS A 194 -5.34 26.17 26.43
N VAL A 195 -5.73 26.12 27.71
CA VAL A 195 -6.24 27.27 28.47
C VAL A 195 -5.25 27.83 29.49
N LEU A 196 -4.05 27.26 29.57
CA LEU A 196 -2.99 27.75 30.45
C LEU A 196 -1.85 28.37 29.63
N VAL A 197 -2.10 29.53 29.08
CA VAL A 197 -1.09 30.53 28.71
C VAL A 197 -1.59 31.88 29.23
#